data_819279a4ad929882ab56aad9c90167f2
#
_entry.id   819279a4ad929882ab56aad9c90167f2
#
_cell.length_a   1.000
_cell.length_b   1.000
_cell.length_c   1.000
_cell.angle_alpha   90.00
_cell.angle_beta   90.00
_cell.angle_gamma   90.00
#
_symmetry.space_group_name_H-M   'P 1'
#
loop_
_entity.id
_entity.type
_entity.pdbx_description
1 polymer ?
#
loop_
_entity_poly.entity_id
_entity_poly.type
_entity_poly.pdbx_seq_one_letter_code
_entity_poly.pdbx_strand_id
1 'polypeptide(L)'
;MFRLDSRKALVTGAASGIGEAIAYALARAGAIVVVADIDADNGERVAQDCRAQTAGARFVSLNVADDKNCAGVADEIGPIDILVNNAGIGHVGTIEETAGSDLDRLYGVNVRGVFNVTKAFIGSMLARRKGAIVNMASIGGVLGIADRLAYCTTKFAVVGLTKSLAIDHATQGVRVNCVCPGRVETPFVTARLREYPDPEAAYRQMSATQAIGRMGRPEEIAAAVLYLASDEAAFVTGSALIIDGGWSAG
;
A
#
# COMPACT_ATOMS: atom_id res chain seq x y z
N MET A 1 -19.28 -10.43 -7.58
CA MET A 1 -18.73 -10.04 -6.28
C MET A 1 -17.37 -9.40 -6.51
N PHE A 2 -17.09 -8.27 -5.87
CA PHE A 2 -15.85 -7.49 -6.01
C PHE A 2 -15.51 -7.05 -7.45
N ARG A 3 -16.53 -6.70 -8.24
CA ARG A 3 -16.32 -6.19 -9.60
C ARG A 3 -15.95 -4.70 -9.57
N LEU A 4 -15.01 -4.32 -10.44
CA LEU A 4 -14.51 -2.95 -10.57
C LEU A 4 -14.57 -2.47 -12.02
N ASP A 5 -15.53 -2.95 -12.77
CA ASP A 5 -15.67 -2.68 -14.21
C ASP A 5 -15.63 -1.18 -14.51
N SER A 6 -14.78 -0.79 -15.43
CA SER A 6 -14.57 0.60 -15.87
C SER A 6 -14.07 1.57 -14.80
N ARG A 7 -13.73 1.11 -13.59
CA ARG A 7 -13.10 1.97 -12.58
C ARG A 7 -11.63 2.14 -12.86
N LYS A 8 -11.14 3.37 -12.74
CA LYS A 8 -9.72 3.66 -12.85
C LYS A 8 -9.08 3.58 -11.47
N ALA A 9 -8.05 2.75 -11.33
CA ALA A 9 -7.31 2.54 -10.08
C ALA A 9 -5.84 2.95 -10.26
N LEU A 10 -5.31 3.76 -9.33
CA LEU A 10 -3.89 4.05 -9.21
C LEU A 10 -3.31 3.23 -8.07
N VAL A 11 -2.22 2.49 -8.33
CA VAL A 11 -1.48 1.73 -7.31
C VAL A 11 -0.05 2.22 -7.28
N THR A 12 0.41 2.76 -6.14
CA THR A 12 1.79 3.22 -5.97
C THR A 12 2.68 2.09 -5.44
N GLY A 13 3.98 2.09 -5.80
CA GLY A 13 4.88 0.99 -5.45
C GLY A 13 4.43 -0.33 -6.09
N ALA A 14 3.92 -0.27 -7.33
CA ALA A 14 3.26 -1.39 -7.97
C ALA A 14 4.17 -2.22 -8.88
N ALA A 15 5.46 -1.90 -8.97
CA ALA A 15 6.41 -2.65 -9.81
C ALA A 15 6.78 -4.03 -9.24
N SER A 16 6.50 -4.30 -7.95
CA SER A 16 6.85 -5.57 -7.31
C SER A 16 6.01 -5.89 -6.07
N GLY A 17 6.09 -7.13 -5.61
CA GLY A 17 5.59 -7.59 -4.31
C GLY A 17 4.10 -7.37 -4.10
N ILE A 18 3.72 -6.76 -2.96
CA ILE A 18 2.31 -6.53 -2.61
C ILE A 18 1.64 -5.61 -3.63
N GLY A 19 2.32 -4.54 -4.08
CA GLY A 19 1.77 -3.60 -5.05
C GLY A 19 1.48 -4.24 -6.40
N GLU A 20 2.37 -5.08 -6.90
CA GLU A 20 2.19 -5.88 -8.12
C GLU A 20 0.97 -6.83 -7.99
N ALA A 21 0.88 -7.57 -6.88
CA ALA A 21 -0.25 -8.45 -6.62
C ALA A 21 -1.58 -7.69 -6.54
N ILE A 22 -1.59 -6.49 -5.95
CA ILE A 22 -2.76 -5.60 -5.92
C ILE A 22 -3.13 -5.17 -7.34
N ALA A 23 -2.15 -4.71 -8.16
CA ALA A 23 -2.41 -4.31 -9.53
C ALA A 23 -3.08 -5.43 -10.33
N TYR A 24 -2.56 -6.67 -10.22
CA TYR A 24 -3.17 -7.84 -10.86
C TYR A 24 -4.57 -8.17 -10.34
N ALA A 25 -4.80 -8.07 -9.03
CA ALA A 25 -6.12 -8.36 -8.45
C ALA A 25 -7.18 -7.36 -8.92
N LEU A 26 -6.83 -6.05 -8.96
CA LEU A 26 -7.73 -5.01 -9.45
C LEU A 26 -8.00 -5.13 -10.95
N ALA A 27 -6.98 -5.45 -11.76
CA ALA A 27 -7.14 -5.68 -13.20
C ALA A 27 -8.07 -6.87 -13.48
N ARG A 28 -7.86 -8.01 -12.81
CA ARG A 28 -8.75 -9.17 -12.90
C ARG A 28 -10.20 -8.88 -12.47
N ALA A 29 -10.39 -7.93 -11.57
CA ALA A 29 -11.72 -7.46 -11.16
C ALA A 29 -12.37 -6.49 -12.18
N GLY A 30 -11.68 -6.10 -13.25
CA GLY A 30 -12.16 -5.22 -14.32
C GLY A 30 -11.73 -3.76 -14.22
N ALA A 31 -10.85 -3.41 -13.28
CA ALA A 31 -10.32 -2.05 -13.16
C ALA A 31 -9.29 -1.72 -14.24
N ILE A 32 -9.30 -0.48 -14.74
CA ILE A 32 -8.24 0.10 -15.55
C ILE A 32 -7.13 0.52 -14.58
N VAL A 33 -6.05 -0.24 -14.52
CA VAL A 33 -4.99 -0.02 -13.52
C VAL A 33 -3.90 0.90 -14.06
N VAL A 34 -3.60 1.96 -13.31
CA VAL A 34 -2.40 2.76 -13.48
C VAL A 34 -1.35 2.25 -12.49
N VAL A 35 -0.33 1.60 -13.01
CA VAL A 35 0.82 1.09 -12.26
C VAL A 35 1.78 2.25 -12.05
N ALA A 36 2.02 2.67 -10.81
CA ALA A 36 2.87 3.82 -10.51
C ALA A 36 4.06 3.38 -9.64
N ASP A 37 5.27 3.65 -10.10
CA ASP A 37 6.51 3.30 -9.41
C ASP A 37 7.68 4.18 -9.89
N ILE A 38 8.79 4.14 -9.18
CA ILE A 38 10.07 4.71 -9.63
C ILE A 38 10.85 3.73 -10.52
N ASP A 39 10.56 2.43 -10.41
CA ASP A 39 11.15 1.35 -11.22
C ASP A 39 10.36 1.21 -12.53
N ALA A 40 10.87 1.85 -13.57
CA ALA A 40 10.19 1.90 -14.87
C ALA A 40 10.13 0.52 -15.56
N ASP A 41 11.20 -0.26 -15.48
CA ASP A 41 11.30 -1.53 -16.21
C ASP A 41 10.30 -2.56 -15.65
N ASN A 42 10.30 -2.74 -14.33
CA ASN A 42 9.34 -3.64 -13.69
C ASN A 42 7.91 -3.07 -13.72
N GLY A 43 7.75 -1.76 -13.59
CA GLY A 43 6.44 -1.10 -13.69
C GLY A 43 5.78 -1.30 -15.04
N GLU A 44 6.52 -1.16 -16.14
CA GLU A 44 5.99 -1.40 -17.49
C GLU A 44 5.64 -2.87 -17.72
N ARG A 45 6.47 -3.80 -17.21
CA ARG A 45 6.15 -5.25 -17.23
C ARG A 45 4.80 -5.52 -16.55
N VAL A 46 4.61 -5.01 -15.33
CA VAL A 46 3.35 -5.19 -14.58
C VAL A 46 2.17 -4.55 -15.32
N ALA A 47 2.36 -3.36 -15.89
CA ALA A 47 1.32 -2.70 -16.68
C ALA A 47 0.94 -3.50 -17.94
N GLN A 48 1.92 -4.12 -18.61
CA GLN A 48 1.69 -5.01 -19.74
C GLN A 48 0.86 -6.22 -19.35
N ASP A 49 1.18 -6.86 -18.22
CA ASP A 49 0.42 -8.00 -17.70
C ASP A 49 -1.02 -7.61 -17.32
N CYS A 50 -1.21 -6.41 -16.74
CA CYS A 50 -2.54 -5.86 -16.47
C CYS A 50 -3.33 -5.58 -17.76
N ARG A 51 -2.68 -5.12 -18.84
CA ARG A 51 -3.33 -4.91 -20.16
C ARG A 51 -3.93 -6.19 -20.75
N ALA A 52 -3.35 -7.35 -20.44
CA ALA A 52 -3.91 -8.63 -20.85
C ALA A 52 -5.26 -8.95 -20.19
N GLN A 53 -5.55 -8.31 -19.05
CA GLN A 53 -6.81 -8.48 -18.31
C GLN A 53 -7.80 -7.35 -18.60
N THR A 54 -7.32 -6.11 -18.70
CA THR A 54 -8.16 -4.91 -18.87
C THR A 54 -7.46 -3.90 -19.77
N ALA A 55 -8.06 -3.61 -20.91
CA ALA A 55 -7.54 -2.60 -21.84
C ALA A 55 -7.38 -1.24 -21.14
N GLY A 56 -6.31 -0.52 -21.46
CA GLY A 56 -6.04 0.81 -20.91
C GLY A 56 -5.16 0.84 -19.65
N ALA A 57 -4.76 -0.30 -19.10
CA ALA A 57 -3.77 -0.32 -18.05
C ALA A 57 -2.43 0.25 -18.57
N ARG A 58 -1.76 1.07 -17.74
CA ARG A 58 -0.50 1.72 -18.13
C ARG A 58 0.43 1.94 -16.93
N PHE A 59 1.69 2.12 -17.23
CA PHE A 59 2.69 2.57 -16.27
C PHE A 59 2.80 4.09 -16.26
N VAL A 60 3.12 4.66 -15.09
CA VAL A 60 3.58 6.04 -14.91
C VAL A 60 4.73 6.07 -13.91
N SER A 61 5.77 6.85 -14.22
CA SER A 61 6.87 7.05 -13.27
C SER A 61 6.43 8.01 -12.18
N LEU A 62 6.45 7.54 -10.92
CA LEU A 62 5.98 8.32 -9.78
C LEU A 62 6.92 8.17 -8.58
N ASN A 63 7.56 9.27 -8.20
CA ASN A 63 8.20 9.43 -6.90
C ASN A 63 7.20 10.06 -5.92
N VAL A 64 6.65 9.26 -5.02
CA VAL A 64 5.65 9.73 -4.03
C VAL A 64 6.18 10.78 -3.05
N ALA A 65 7.50 10.84 -2.84
CA ALA A 65 8.13 11.85 -1.97
C ALA A 65 8.19 13.24 -2.61
N ASP A 66 7.98 13.34 -3.93
CA ASP A 66 8.00 14.58 -4.71
C ASP A 66 6.56 15.05 -4.98
N ASP A 67 6.14 16.13 -4.33
CA ASP A 67 4.78 16.68 -4.43
C ASP A 67 4.47 17.23 -5.85
N LYS A 68 5.48 17.79 -6.53
CA LYS A 68 5.32 18.29 -7.90
C LYS A 68 5.15 17.15 -8.89
N ASN A 69 5.92 16.07 -8.72
CA ASN A 69 5.75 14.88 -9.54
C ASN A 69 4.37 14.26 -9.31
N CYS A 70 3.89 14.17 -8.05
CA CYS A 70 2.53 13.71 -7.76
C CYS A 70 1.44 14.55 -8.44
N ALA A 71 1.57 15.88 -8.41
CA ALA A 71 0.64 16.79 -9.08
C ALA A 71 0.68 16.62 -10.61
N GLY A 72 1.87 16.57 -11.22
CA GLY A 72 2.02 16.36 -12.66
C GLY A 72 1.42 15.04 -13.14
N VAL A 73 1.61 13.95 -12.39
CA VAL A 73 0.99 12.66 -12.70
C VAL A 73 -0.54 12.73 -12.55
N ALA A 74 -1.07 13.47 -11.57
CA ALA A 74 -2.52 13.65 -11.44
C ALA A 74 -3.13 14.41 -12.64
N ASP A 75 -2.45 15.43 -13.13
CA ASP A 75 -2.87 16.17 -14.34
C ASP A 75 -2.80 15.28 -15.58
N GLU A 76 -1.76 14.44 -15.71
CA GLU A 76 -1.57 13.52 -16.83
C GLU A 76 -2.64 12.44 -16.91
N ILE A 77 -2.90 11.76 -15.78
CA ILE A 77 -3.81 10.61 -15.78
C ILE A 77 -5.27 10.99 -15.57
N GLY A 78 -5.53 12.18 -15.05
CA GLY A 78 -6.88 12.66 -14.75
C GLY A 78 -7.56 11.91 -13.58
N PRO A 79 -8.89 12.04 -13.46
CA PRO A 79 -9.63 11.48 -12.34
C PRO A 79 -9.49 9.95 -12.19
N ILE A 80 -9.37 9.49 -10.96
CA ILE A 80 -9.36 8.07 -10.58
C ILE A 80 -10.49 7.76 -9.61
N ASP A 81 -10.94 6.50 -9.55
CA ASP A 81 -11.99 6.03 -8.63
C ASP A 81 -11.40 5.35 -7.40
N ILE A 82 -10.23 4.75 -7.55
CA ILE A 82 -9.54 3.98 -6.51
C ILE A 82 -8.09 4.47 -6.43
N LEU A 83 -7.64 4.76 -5.21
CA LEU A 83 -6.25 5.05 -4.90
C LEU A 83 -5.73 4.01 -3.92
N VAL A 84 -4.63 3.33 -4.27
CA VAL A 84 -3.90 2.45 -3.35
C VAL A 84 -2.52 3.04 -3.08
N ASN A 85 -2.34 3.62 -1.90
CA ASN A 85 -1.06 4.11 -1.42
C ASN A 85 -0.26 2.95 -0.84
N ASN A 86 0.46 2.21 -1.69
CA ASN A 86 1.25 1.06 -1.28
C ASN A 86 2.76 1.35 -1.23
N ALA A 87 3.27 2.32 -1.97
CA ALA A 87 4.70 2.68 -1.95
C ALA A 87 5.20 2.90 -0.52
N GLY A 88 6.32 2.28 -0.19
CA GLY A 88 6.90 2.37 1.14
C GLY A 88 8.26 1.69 1.23
N ILE A 89 9.05 2.14 2.19
CA ILE A 89 10.39 1.62 2.49
C ILE A 89 10.48 1.19 3.95
N GLY A 90 11.45 0.32 4.23
CA GLY A 90 11.72 -0.18 5.58
C GLY A 90 13.03 0.36 6.16
N HIS A 91 13.16 0.21 7.48
CA HIS A 91 14.40 0.43 8.22
C HIS A 91 14.45 -0.55 9.40
N VAL A 92 15.65 -0.92 9.81
CA VAL A 92 15.92 -1.72 11.00
C VAL A 92 16.87 -0.94 11.87
N GLY A 93 16.50 -0.76 13.12
CA GLY A 93 17.31 -0.10 14.12
C GLY A 93 16.49 0.31 15.34
N THR A 94 17.18 0.29 16.48
CA THR A 94 16.73 0.88 17.74
C THR A 94 16.84 2.41 17.69
N ILE A 95 16.55 3.10 18.79
CA ILE A 95 16.73 4.57 18.86
C ILE A 95 18.21 4.96 18.76
N GLU A 96 19.11 4.12 19.25
CA GLU A 96 20.56 4.39 19.22
C GLU A 96 21.16 4.16 17.83
N GLU A 97 20.57 3.24 17.04
CA GLU A 97 21.05 2.86 15.72
C GLU A 97 20.37 3.63 14.57
N THR A 98 19.29 4.35 14.86
CA THR A 98 18.52 5.09 13.85
C THR A 98 19.01 6.52 13.76
N ALA A 99 19.61 6.90 12.64
CA ALA A 99 19.96 8.29 12.37
C ALA A 99 18.72 9.13 12.07
N GLY A 100 18.78 10.44 12.38
CA GLY A 100 17.71 11.38 12.03
C GLY A 100 17.37 11.38 10.53
N SER A 101 18.40 11.24 9.68
CA SER A 101 18.23 11.12 8.23
C SER A 101 17.47 9.86 7.79
N ASP A 102 17.57 8.74 8.53
CA ASP A 102 16.79 7.54 8.25
C ASP A 102 15.32 7.78 8.58
N LEU A 103 15.03 8.41 9.71
CA LEU A 103 13.67 8.80 10.09
C LEU A 103 13.06 9.74 9.05
N ASP A 104 13.79 10.77 8.62
CA ASP A 104 13.34 11.74 7.62
C ASP A 104 13.06 11.06 6.27
N ARG A 105 13.94 10.16 5.83
CA ARG A 105 13.78 9.40 4.60
C ARG A 105 12.53 8.50 4.65
N LEU A 106 12.34 7.77 5.75
CA LEU A 106 11.16 6.94 5.93
C LEU A 106 9.88 7.77 5.99
N TYR A 107 9.90 8.86 6.73
CA TYR A 107 8.76 9.78 6.84
C TYR A 107 8.42 10.38 5.48
N GLY A 108 9.44 10.79 4.71
CA GLY A 108 9.29 11.33 3.36
C GLY A 108 8.53 10.40 2.42
N VAL A 109 8.86 9.10 2.42
CA VAL A 109 8.20 8.11 1.56
C VAL A 109 6.89 7.60 2.19
N ASN A 110 6.96 7.07 3.42
CA ASN A 110 5.84 6.31 4.01
C ASN A 110 4.68 7.18 4.48
N VAL A 111 4.93 8.45 4.85
CA VAL A 111 3.89 9.35 5.40
C VAL A 111 3.61 10.50 4.44
N ARG A 112 4.64 11.29 4.11
CA ARG A 112 4.48 12.41 3.17
C ARG A 112 4.10 11.93 1.79
N GLY A 113 4.63 10.79 1.34
CA GLY A 113 4.23 10.16 0.07
C GLY A 113 2.73 9.83 0.03
N VAL A 114 2.19 9.21 1.07
CA VAL A 114 0.73 8.96 1.19
C VAL A 114 -0.05 10.28 1.15
N PHE A 115 0.42 11.30 1.86
CA PHE A 115 -0.19 12.63 1.85
C PHE A 115 -0.15 13.27 0.47
N ASN A 116 1.02 13.31 -0.20
CA ASN A 116 1.19 13.96 -1.49
C ASN A 116 0.28 13.35 -2.57
N VAL A 117 0.30 12.02 -2.69
CA VAL A 117 -0.53 11.31 -3.67
C VAL A 117 -2.02 11.49 -3.36
N THR A 118 -2.41 11.34 -2.10
CA THR A 118 -3.81 11.56 -1.69
C THR A 118 -4.25 12.98 -2.01
N LYS A 119 -3.44 14.00 -1.69
CA LYS A 119 -3.74 15.40 -1.97
C LYS A 119 -3.91 15.68 -3.46
N ALA A 120 -3.10 15.05 -4.31
CA ALA A 120 -3.17 15.24 -5.76
C ALA A 120 -4.47 14.69 -6.38
N PHE A 121 -5.04 13.63 -5.81
CA PHE A 121 -6.20 12.96 -6.42
C PHE A 121 -7.54 13.17 -5.70
N ILE A 122 -7.55 13.46 -4.40
CA ILE A 122 -8.78 13.49 -3.60
C ILE A 122 -9.78 14.53 -4.08
N GLY A 123 -9.32 15.67 -4.58
CA GLY A 123 -10.19 16.75 -5.06
C GLY A 123 -11.18 16.28 -6.13
N SER A 124 -10.74 15.46 -7.06
CA SER A 124 -11.59 14.89 -8.12
C SER A 124 -12.59 13.85 -7.57
N MET A 125 -12.22 13.09 -6.54
CA MET A 125 -13.12 12.15 -5.86
C MET A 125 -14.22 12.89 -5.09
N LEU A 126 -13.85 13.96 -4.38
CA LEU A 126 -14.80 14.81 -3.65
C LEU A 126 -15.81 15.48 -4.57
N ALA A 127 -15.36 16.06 -5.69
CA ALA A 127 -16.20 16.69 -6.68
C ALA A 127 -17.24 15.71 -7.26
N ARG A 128 -16.85 14.46 -7.48
CA ARG A 128 -17.74 13.39 -8.00
C ARG A 128 -18.52 12.68 -6.88
N ARG A 129 -18.24 12.99 -5.62
CA ARG A 129 -18.79 12.30 -4.43
C ARG A 129 -18.63 10.78 -4.50
N LYS A 130 -17.50 10.31 -5.01
CA LYS A 130 -17.20 8.90 -5.24
C LYS A 130 -15.70 8.65 -5.22
N GLY A 131 -15.24 7.79 -4.30
CA GLY A 131 -13.84 7.39 -4.22
C GLY A 131 -13.59 6.33 -3.15
N ALA A 132 -12.57 5.51 -3.38
CA ALA A 132 -12.04 4.57 -2.40
C ALA A 132 -10.52 4.72 -2.29
N ILE A 133 -10.03 5.03 -1.10
CA ILE A 133 -8.61 5.14 -0.81
C ILE A 133 -8.23 4.01 0.16
N VAL A 134 -7.20 3.24 -0.21
CA VAL A 134 -6.64 2.18 0.63
C VAL A 134 -5.17 2.47 0.87
N ASN A 135 -4.80 2.69 2.12
CA ASN A 135 -3.44 2.95 2.53
C ASN A 135 -2.76 1.67 3.02
N MET A 136 -1.54 1.40 2.58
CA MET A 136 -0.75 0.28 3.07
C MET A 136 -0.01 0.69 4.36
N ALA A 137 -0.64 0.37 5.50
CA ALA A 137 0.01 0.49 6.80
C ALA A 137 0.92 -0.74 7.06
N SER A 138 0.83 -1.36 8.21
CA SER A 138 1.54 -2.58 8.63
C SER A 138 0.99 -3.01 9.99
N ILE A 139 1.25 -4.24 10.41
CA ILE A 139 1.12 -4.61 11.80
C ILE A 139 1.97 -3.72 12.72
N GLY A 140 3.10 -3.19 12.23
CA GLY A 140 3.90 -2.15 12.89
C GLY A 140 3.22 -0.78 13.03
N GLY A 141 2.00 -0.61 12.53
CA GLY A 141 1.12 0.54 12.78
C GLY A 141 0.04 0.24 13.83
N VAL A 142 0.06 -0.98 14.40
CA VAL A 142 -0.89 -1.46 15.42
C VAL A 142 -0.16 -1.82 16.70
N LEU A 143 1.00 -2.46 16.58
CA LEU A 143 1.86 -2.84 17.71
C LEU A 143 3.31 -2.44 17.46
N GLY A 144 4.11 -2.35 18.54
CA GLY A 144 5.55 -2.14 18.43
C GLY A 144 6.26 -3.41 18.00
N ILE A 145 7.27 -3.26 17.13
CA ILE A 145 8.13 -4.35 16.69
C ILE A 145 9.56 -3.99 17.09
N ALA A 146 10.27 -4.91 17.75
CA ALA A 146 11.67 -4.71 18.12
C ALA A 146 12.52 -4.34 16.88
N ASP A 147 13.46 -3.44 17.05
CA ASP A 147 14.38 -2.94 16.02
C ASP A 147 13.68 -2.31 14.79
N ARG A 148 12.50 -1.72 15.00
CA ARG A 148 11.69 -1.10 13.93
C ARG A 148 11.18 0.30 14.30
N LEU A 149 11.88 1.02 15.18
CA LEU A 149 11.42 2.30 15.71
C LEU A 149 10.92 3.24 14.61
N ALA A 150 11.77 3.64 13.67
CA ALA A 150 11.41 4.57 12.61
C ALA A 150 10.30 4.03 11.70
N TYR A 151 10.38 2.74 11.34
CA TYR A 151 9.35 2.10 10.52
C TYR A 151 7.98 2.09 11.22
N CYS A 152 7.91 1.60 12.46
CA CYS A 152 6.64 1.57 13.22
C CYS A 152 6.07 2.97 13.37
N THR A 153 6.88 3.97 13.72
CA THR A 153 6.45 5.37 13.83
C THR A 153 5.74 5.83 12.56
N THR A 154 6.31 5.57 11.37
CA THR A 154 5.67 5.95 10.12
C THR A 154 4.37 5.18 9.85
N LYS A 155 4.30 3.90 10.23
CA LYS A 155 3.11 3.07 9.99
C LYS A 155 1.97 3.40 10.94
N PHE A 156 2.25 3.78 12.20
CA PHE A 156 1.25 4.40 13.08
C PHE A 156 0.73 5.73 12.52
N ALA A 157 1.59 6.56 11.95
CA ALA A 157 1.19 7.80 11.31
C ALA A 157 0.23 7.56 10.12
N VAL A 158 0.46 6.52 9.31
CA VAL A 158 -0.45 6.13 8.20
C VAL A 158 -1.83 5.72 8.72
N VAL A 159 -1.90 4.99 9.83
CA VAL A 159 -3.19 4.63 10.47
C VAL A 159 -3.91 5.89 10.96
N GLY A 160 -3.20 6.82 11.61
CA GLY A 160 -3.75 8.10 12.04
C GLY A 160 -4.28 8.94 10.88
N LEU A 161 -3.48 9.08 9.81
CA LEU A 161 -3.87 9.79 8.59
C LEU A 161 -5.11 9.16 7.94
N THR A 162 -5.19 7.84 7.90
CA THR A 162 -6.36 7.11 7.37
C THR A 162 -7.64 7.47 8.13
N LYS A 163 -7.59 7.44 9.46
CA LYS A 163 -8.75 7.74 10.31
C LYS A 163 -9.20 9.19 10.16
N SER A 164 -8.26 10.13 10.13
CA SER A 164 -8.56 11.57 9.96
C SER A 164 -9.25 11.83 8.62
N LEU A 165 -8.66 11.35 7.51
CA LEU A 165 -9.24 11.48 6.17
C LEU A 165 -10.62 10.83 6.07
N ALA A 166 -10.84 9.69 6.73
CA ALA A 166 -12.13 9.00 6.73
C ALA A 166 -13.21 9.85 7.37
N ILE A 167 -12.94 10.45 8.53
CA ILE A 167 -13.90 11.33 9.25
C ILE A 167 -14.16 12.60 8.45
N ASP A 168 -13.12 13.23 7.91
CA ASP A 168 -13.25 14.48 7.17
C ASP A 168 -14.12 14.33 5.91
N HIS A 169 -14.11 13.14 5.27
CA HIS A 169 -14.69 12.93 3.93
C HIS A 169 -15.82 11.89 3.85
N ALA A 170 -16.22 11.28 4.97
CA ALA A 170 -17.29 10.25 4.99
C ALA A 170 -18.60 10.74 4.35
N THR A 171 -19.05 11.95 4.68
CA THR A 171 -20.29 12.53 4.13
C THR A 171 -20.14 13.01 2.68
N GLN A 172 -18.92 13.04 2.16
CA GLN A 172 -18.60 13.48 0.80
C GLN A 172 -18.46 12.32 -0.19
N GLY A 173 -18.80 11.08 0.23
CA GLY A 173 -18.80 9.91 -0.63
C GLY A 173 -17.42 9.32 -0.91
N VAL A 174 -16.39 9.67 -0.12
CA VAL A 174 -15.05 9.09 -0.21
C VAL A 174 -14.79 8.22 1.02
N ARG A 175 -14.47 6.94 0.79
CA ARG A 175 -14.06 6.00 1.83
C ARG A 175 -12.54 5.93 1.92
N VAL A 176 -12.01 5.92 3.13
CA VAL A 176 -10.57 5.82 3.37
C VAL A 176 -10.32 4.74 4.41
N ASN A 177 -9.57 3.71 4.06
CA ASN A 177 -9.22 2.61 4.94
C ASN A 177 -7.72 2.28 4.83
N CYS A 178 -7.19 1.51 5.76
CA CYS A 178 -5.87 0.94 5.61
C CYS A 178 -5.86 -0.57 5.86
N VAL A 179 -4.87 -1.23 5.26
CA VAL A 179 -4.54 -2.63 5.52
C VAL A 179 -3.28 -2.68 6.36
N CYS A 180 -3.27 -3.55 7.37
CA CYS A 180 -2.17 -3.74 8.31
C CYS A 180 -1.62 -5.18 8.17
N PRO A 181 -0.77 -5.46 7.17
CA PRO A 181 -0.20 -6.79 6.97
C PRO A 181 0.78 -7.16 8.08
N GLY A 182 0.82 -8.44 8.44
CA GLY A 182 1.95 -9.06 9.13
C GLY A 182 3.17 -9.20 8.19
N ARG A 183 3.96 -10.24 8.40
CA ARG A 183 5.07 -10.56 7.47
C ARG A 183 4.53 -11.21 6.21
N VAL A 184 4.97 -10.70 5.06
CA VAL A 184 4.52 -11.15 3.73
C VAL A 184 5.74 -11.52 2.89
N GLU A 185 5.69 -12.65 2.20
CA GLU A 185 6.72 -13.10 1.26
C GLU A 185 6.79 -12.17 0.06
N THR A 186 7.77 -11.30 0.06
CA THR A 186 7.99 -10.32 -1.01
C THR A 186 9.44 -10.37 -1.46
N PRO A 187 9.79 -9.87 -2.66
CA PRO A 187 11.18 -9.72 -3.08
C PRO A 187 12.04 -8.96 -2.05
N PHE A 188 11.47 -7.97 -1.39
CA PHE A 188 12.13 -7.22 -0.31
C PHE A 188 12.51 -8.12 0.87
N VAL A 189 11.57 -8.97 1.34
CA VAL A 189 11.83 -9.91 2.45
C VAL A 189 12.83 -10.98 2.01
N THR A 190 12.70 -11.49 0.78
CA THR A 190 13.63 -12.49 0.23
C THR A 190 15.05 -11.95 0.12
N ALA A 191 15.21 -10.71 -0.39
CA ALA A 191 16.53 -10.06 -0.46
C ALA A 191 17.14 -9.90 0.94
N ARG A 192 16.32 -9.46 1.91
CA ARG A 192 16.74 -9.29 3.29
C ARG A 192 17.15 -10.61 3.98
N LEU A 193 16.43 -11.71 3.73
CA LEU A 193 16.78 -13.01 4.29
C LEU A 193 18.20 -13.45 3.91
N ARG A 194 18.68 -13.07 2.71
CA ARG A 194 20.03 -13.37 2.23
C ARG A 194 21.15 -12.64 3.02
N GLU A 195 20.79 -11.60 3.77
CA GLU A 195 21.74 -10.83 4.62
C GLU A 195 22.02 -11.52 5.96
N TYR A 196 21.19 -12.50 6.35
CA TYR A 196 21.37 -13.24 7.60
C TYR A 196 22.39 -14.36 7.45
N PRO A 197 23.18 -14.66 8.50
CA PRO A 197 24.13 -15.78 8.48
C PRO A 197 23.46 -17.15 8.22
N ASP A 198 22.21 -17.33 8.68
CA ASP A 198 21.37 -18.50 8.41
C ASP A 198 19.99 -18.00 7.90
N PRO A 199 19.83 -17.90 6.58
CA PRO A 199 18.57 -17.45 5.96
C PRO A 199 17.35 -18.33 6.30
N GLU A 200 17.58 -19.66 6.48
CA GLU A 200 16.49 -20.58 6.80
C GLU A 200 16.02 -20.42 8.24
N ALA A 201 16.94 -20.26 9.18
CA ALA A 201 16.59 -19.97 10.56
C ALA A 201 15.86 -18.61 10.67
N ALA A 202 16.33 -17.58 9.96
CA ALA A 202 15.69 -16.29 9.89
C ALA A 202 14.27 -16.39 9.29
N TYR A 203 14.07 -17.17 8.22
CA TYR A 203 12.76 -17.44 7.63
C TYR A 203 11.82 -18.12 8.63
N ARG A 204 12.29 -19.17 9.33
CA ARG A 204 11.50 -19.88 10.36
C ARG A 204 11.11 -18.94 11.50
N GLN A 205 12.05 -18.11 11.99
CA GLN A 205 11.77 -17.13 13.04
C GLN A 205 10.76 -16.07 12.59
N MET A 206 10.89 -15.56 11.36
CA MET A 206 9.92 -14.62 10.80
C MET A 206 8.54 -15.25 10.63
N SER A 207 8.46 -16.51 10.20
CA SER A 207 7.20 -17.25 10.06
C SER A 207 6.52 -17.51 11.40
N ALA A 208 7.28 -17.83 12.44
CA ALA A 208 6.79 -18.12 13.78
C ALA A 208 6.16 -16.90 14.49
N THR A 209 6.37 -15.67 14.00
CA THR A 209 5.67 -14.50 14.56
C THR A 209 4.17 -14.49 14.23
N GLN A 210 3.74 -15.20 13.21
CA GLN A 210 2.33 -15.39 12.87
C GLN A 210 1.81 -16.70 13.49
N ALA A 211 0.65 -16.64 14.20
CA ALA A 211 0.06 -17.81 14.84
C ALA A 211 -0.21 -18.99 13.87
N ILE A 212 -0.49 -18.67 12.59
CA ILE A 212 -0.68 -19.68 11.54
C ILE A 212 0.63 -20.33 11.06
N GLY A 213 1.79 -19.93 11.59
CA GLY A 213 3.10 -20.57 11.37
C GLY A 213 3.76 -20.33 10.01
N ARG A 214 3.29 -19.36 9.23
CA ARG A 214 3.88 -18.95 7.95
C ARG A 214 3.76 -17.45 7.71
N MET A 215 4.57 -16.93 6.83
CA MET A 215 4.35 -15.58 6.26
C MET A 215 3.13 -15.59 5.33
N GLY A 216 2.49 -14.42 5.19
CA GLY A 216 1.43 -14.20 4.21
C GLY A 216 1.99 -14.14 2.78
N ARG A 217 1.13 -14.38 1.79
CA ARG A 217 1.44 -14.16 0.39
C ARG A 217 0.92 -12.81 -0.08
N PRO A 218 1.57 -12.15 -1.05
CA PRO A 218 1.10 -10.88 -1.61
C PRO A 218 -0.37 -10.91 -2.05
N GLU A 219 -0.84 -12.03 -2.60
CA GLU A 219 -2.21 -12.21 -3.08
C GLU A 219 -3.23 -12.18 -1.93
N GLU A 220 -2.85 -12.64 -0.72
CA GLU A 220 -3.73 -12.59 0.46
C GLU A 220 -3.97 -11.15 0.91
N ILE A 221 -2.97 -10.28 0.75
CA ILE A 221 -3.10 -8.83 1.02
C ILE A 221 -3.89 -8.14 -0.10
N ALA A 222 -3.62 -8.52 -1.35
CA ALA A 222 -4.33 -7.97 -2.50
C ALA A 222 -5.85 -8.26 -2.46
N ALA A 223 -6.27 -9.42 -1.95
CA ALA A 223 -7.67 -9.75 -1.75
C ALA A 223 -8.37 -8.80 -0.76
N ALA A 224 -7.70 -8.43 0.33
CA ALA A 224 -8.22 -7.46 1.30
C ALA A 224 -8.32 -6.05 0.71
N VAL A 225 -7.33 -5.64 -0.10
CA VAL A 225 -7.37 -4.36 -0.81
C VAL A 225 -8.50 -4.33 -1.83
N LEU A 226 -8.71 -5.40 -2.58
CA LEU A 226 -9.82 -5.53 -3.52
C LEU A 226 -11.18 -5.38 -2.81
N TYR A 227 -11.38 -6.04 -1.66
CA TYR A 227 -12.57 -5.85 -0.84
C TYR A 227 -12.77 -4.39 -0.47
N LEU A 228 -11.77 -3.74 0.13
CA LEU A 228 -11.88 -2.33 0.57
C LEU A 228 -12.09 -1.35 -0.58
N ALA A 229 -11.59 -1.66 -1.78
CA ALA A 229 -11.77 -0.86 -2.99
C ALA A 229 -13.15 -1.02 -3.63
N SER A 230 -13.85 -2.12 -3.37
CA SER A 230 -15.11 -2.50 -4.00
C SER A 230 -16.34 -1.89 -3.29
N ASP A 231 -17.52 -2.01 -3.93
CA ASP A 231 -18.79 -1.54 -3.37
C ASP A 231 -19.28 -2.42 -2.21
N GLU A 232 -18.78 -3.64 -2.10
CA GLU A 232 -19.07 -4.52 -0.96
C GLU A 232 -18.55 -3.95 0.36
N ALA A 233 -17.59 -3.02 0.32
CA ALA A 233 -17.09 -2.27 1.48
C ALA A 233 -17.79 -0.90 1.66
N ALA A 234 -19.00 -0.69 1.12
CA ALA A 234 -19.68 0.61 1.14
C ALA A 234 -19.89 1.18 2.56
N PHE A 235 -20.01 0.32 3.58
CA PHE A 235 -20.17 0.73 4.98
C PHE A 235 -18.86 0.68 5.79
N VAL A 236 -17.69 0.58 5.10
CA VAL A 236 -16.37 0.49 5.72
C VAL A 236 -15.57 1.74 5.40
N THR A 237 -15.33 2.59 6.40
CA THR A 237 -14.42 3.74 6.33
C THR A 237 -13.75 3.97 7.68
N GLY A 238 -12.51 4.45 7.68
CA GLY A 238 -11.69 4.63 8.90
C GLY A 238 -11.14 3.33 9.51
N SER A 239 -11.34 2.20 8.84
CA SER A 239 -10.92 0.89 9.34
C SER A 239 -9.42 0.65 9.12
N ALA A 240 -8.77 0.02 10.12
CA ALA A 240 -7.47 -0.61 10.00
C ALA A 240 -7.69 -2.12 9.93
N LEU A 241 -7.71 -2.67 8.73
CA LEU A 241 -7.94 -4.10 8.49
C LEU A 241 -6.64 -4.88 8.70
N ILE A 242 -6.59 -5.64 9.78
CA ILE A 242 -5.42 -6.45 10.15
C ILE A 242 -5.43 -7.76 9.36
N ILE A 243 -4.30 -8.06 8.70
CA ILE A 243 -4.07 -9.29 7.93
C ILE A 243 -2.67 -9.81 8.31
N ASP A 244 -2.56 -10.44 9.46
CA ASP A 244 -1.26 -10.73 10.10
C ASP A 244 -1.08 -12.19 10.54
N GLY A 245 -1.99 -13.07 10.14
CA GLY A 245 -1.94 -14.49 10.51
C GLY A 245 -2.03 -14.73 12.02
N GLY A 246 -2.67 -13.82 12.77
CA GLY A 246 -2.86 -13.91 14.20
C GLY A 246 -1.68 -13.38 15.04
N TRP A 247 -0.73 -12.64 14.45
CA TRP A 247 0.40 -12.07 15.19
C TRP A 247 -0.06 -11.14 16.31
N SER A 248 -1.06 -10.29 16.07
CA SER A 248 -1.56 -9.33 17.06
C SER A 248 -2.68 -9.87 17.95
N ALA A 249 -3.03 -11.14 17.83
CA ALA A 249 -4.12 -11.74 18.61
C ALA A 249 -3.68 -12.32 19.93
N GLY A 250 -2.37 -12.44 20.18
CA GLY A 250 -1.80 -13.03 21.42
C GLY A 250 -0.47 -12.44 21.81
#